data_7ba4a284836b8a556152e599fdbaa391
#
_entry.id   7ba4a284836b8a556152e599fdbaa391
#
_cell.length_a   1.000
_cell.length_b   1.000
_cell.length_c   1.000
_cell.angle_alpha   90.00
_cell.angle_beta   90.00
_cell.angle_gamma   90.00
#
_symmetry.space_group_name_H-M   'P 1'
#
loop_
_entity.id
_entity.type
_entity.pdbx_description
1 polymer ?
#
loop_
_entity_poly.entity_id
_entity_poly.type
_entity_poly.pdbx_seq_one_letter_code
_entity_poly.pdbx_strand_id
1 'polypeptide(L)'
;EPHPAITGLDRNPWALEEAHRTLAAFRLKGNLRRADVARVRFRGRGEAILAAFTLNEVPPKDRERLRSGMLEAAGRGADLLVVEPLSRRATPWWEEWSAAFLSAGGRSDVWKFPADLPDRLRLLARAAGLDHRELKGKSLYLPGSSPGAPGK
;
A
#
# COMPACT_ATOMS: atom_id res chain seq x y z
N GLU A 1 -9.72 2.13 -22.49
CA GLU A 1 -10.30 1.61 -21.24
C GLU A 1 -10.60 2.76 -20.28
N PRO A 2 -11.70 2.72 -19.53
CA PRO A 2 -11.99 3.74 -18.56
C PRO A 2 -10.92 3.72 -17.46
N HIS A 3 -10.37 4.89 -17.12
CA HIS A 3 -9.44 5.01 -16.01
C HIS A 3 -10.16 4.73 -14.68
N PRO A 4 -9.50 4.05 -13.73
CA PRO A 4 -10.08 3.80 -12.42
C PRO A 4 -10.36 5.11 -11.68
N ALA A 5 -11.44 5.16 -10.89
CA ALA A 5 -11.70 6.27 -9.99
C ALA A 5 -10.76 6.16 -8.78
N ILE A 6 -9.82 7.09 -8.66
CA ILE A 6 -8.82 7.09 -7.60
C ILE A 6 -9.30 7.94 -6.43
N THR A 7 -9.23 7.42 -5.21
CA THR A 7 -9.37 8.19 -3.97
C THR A 7 -8.09 8.09 -3.17
N GLY A 8 -7.41 9.21 -2.96
CA GLY A 8 -6.21 9.30 -2.13
C GLY A 8 -6.54 9.91 -0.76
N LEU A 9 -5.97 9.34 0.29
CA LEU A 9 -6.15 9.78 1.66
C LEU A 9 -4.79 9.98 2.32
N ASP A 10 -4.56 11.14 2.90
CA ASP A 10 -3.39 11.44 3.72
C ASP A 10 -3.72 12.47 4.79
N ARG A 11 -2.96 12.50 5.87
CA ARG A 11 -3.06 13.52 6.92
C ARG A 11 -2.24 14.76 6.59
N ASN A 12 -1.19 14.58 5.78
CA ASN A 12 -0.26 15.62 5.39
C ASN A 12 -0.76 16.36 4.14
N PRO A 13 -1.09 17.65 4.21
CA PRO A 13 -1.54 18.41 3.05
C PRO A 13 -0.50 18.50 1.94
N TRP A 14 0.80 18.51 2.27
CA TRP A 14 1.86 18.49 1.27
C TRP A 14 1.85 17.20 0.45
N ALA A 15 1.68 16.04 1.10
CA ALA A 15 1.58 14.76 0.40
C ALA A 15 0.37 14.72 -0.56
N LEU A 16 -0.75 15.30 -0.17
CA LEU A 16 -1.93 15.42 -1.04
C LEU A 16 -1.65 16.34 -2.24
N GLU A 17 -0.91 17.42 -2.06
CA GLU A 17 -0.53 18.32 -3.15
C GLU A 17 0.41 17.60 -4.14
N GLU A 18 1.40 16.86 -3.67
CA GLU A 18 2.28 16.06 -4.52
C GLU A 18 1.52 14.93 -5.25
N ALA A 19 0.57 14.29 -4.56
CA ALA A 19 -0.33 13.31 -5.19
C ALA A 19 -1.16 13.96 -6.31
N HIS A 20 -1.66 15.18 -6.11
CA HIS A 20 -2.39 15.92 -7.13
C HIS A 20 -1.52 16.19 -8.37
N ARG A 21 -0.29 16.65 -8.17
CA ARG A 21 0.69 16.87 -9.26
C ARG A 21 0.98 15.57 -10.01
N THR A 22 1.16 14.48 -9.27
CA THR A 22 1.42 13.15 -9.84
C THR A 22 0.24 12.68 -10.69
N LEU A 23 -0.98 12.75 -10.18
CA LEU A 23 -2.18 12.39 -10.94
C LEU A 23 -2.31 13.22 -12.21
N ALA A 24 -2.07 14.53 -12.13
CA ALA A 24 -2.09 15.44 -13.29
C ALA A 24 -1.04 15.04 -14.33
N ALA A 25 0.20 14.73 -13.92
CA ALA A 25 1.28 14.29 -14.80
C ALA A 25 0.92 13.00 -15.57
N PHE A 26 0.21 12.08 -14.93
CA PHE A 26 -0.29 10.85 -15.56
C PHE A 26 -1.67 11.00 -16.21
N ARG A 27 -2.22 12.21 -16.27
CA ARG A 27 -3.57 12.51 -16.81
C ARG A 27 -4.68 11.68 -16.13
N LEU A 28 -4.48 11.35 -14.85
CA LEU A 28 -5.43 10.62 -14.05
C LEU A 28 -6.31 11.59 -13.24
N LYS A 29 -7.59 11.21 -13.04
CA LYS A 29 -8.51 11.95 -12.18
C LYS A 29 -8.58 11.26 -10.82
N GLY A 30 -8.52 12.04 -9.74
CA GLY A 30 -8.62 11.51 -8.39
C GLY A 30 -9.27 12.49 -7.42
N ASN A 31 -9.88 11.93 -6.39
CA ASN A 31 -10.41 12.68 -5.25
C ASN A 31 -9.44 12.53 -4.08
N LEU A 32 -8.69 13.59 -3.78
CA LEU A 32 -7.70 13.60 -2.71
C LEU A 32 -8.29 14.29 -1.47
N ARG A 33 -8.25 13.63 -0.33
CA ARG A 33 -8.87 14.13 0.90
C ARG A 33 -7.92 14.03 2.08
N ARG A 34 -7.89 15.07 2.90
CA ARG A 34 -7.22 15.02 4.20
C ARG A 34 -8.04 14.15 5.15
N ALA A 35 -7.50 12.99 5.53
CA ALA A 35 -8.17 12.05 6.41
C ALA A 35 -7.17 11.22 7.21
N ASP A 36 -7.64 10.69 8.34
CA ASP A 36 -6.91 9.69 9.11
C ASP A 36 -7.27 8.30 8.59
N VAL A 37 -6.30 7.58 8.06
CA VAL A 37 -6.49 6.22 7.51
C VAL A 37 -7.07 5.26 8.55
N ALA A 38 -6.77 5.45 9.82
CA ALA A 38 -7.32 4.64 10.91
C ALA A 38 -8.85 4.74 11.07
N ARG A 39 -9.48 5.74 10.46
CA ARG A 39 -10.92 5.99 10.50
C ARG A 39 -11.64 5.69 9.19
N VAL A 40 -10.91 5.17 8.21
CA VAL A 40 -11.48 4.84 6.89
C VAL A 40 -12.38 3.62 7.00
N ARG A 41 -13.48 3.67 6.28
CA ARG A 41 -14.36 2.52 6.05
C ARG A 41 -14.28 2.09 4.61
N PHE A 42 -13.95 0.85 4.39
CA PHE A 42 -13.87 0.25 3.06
C PHE A 42 -15.21 -0.34 2.66
N ARG A 43 -15.60 -0.16 1.41
CA ARG A 43 -16.90 -0.68 0.90
C ARG A 43 -16.81 -2.15 0.55
N GLY A 44 -15.73 -2.55 -0.11
CA GLY A 44 -15.51 -3.93 -0.56
C GLY A 44 -15.61 -4.05 -2.08
N ARG A 45 -16.65 -4.67 -2.60
CA ARG A 45 -16.79 -5.00 -4.03
C ARG A 45 -16.51 -3.80 -4.96
N GLY A 46 -15.64 -4.05 -5.94
CA GLY A 46 -15.23 -3.05 -6.93
C GLY A 46 -14.20 -2.04 -6.43
N GLU A 47 -13.66 -2.23 -5.24
CA GLU A 47 -12.53 -1.46 -4.72
C GLU A 47 -11.23 -2.23 -4.86
N ALA A 48 -10.14 -1.50 -5.11
CA ALA A 48 -8.78 -1.94 -4.86
C ALA A 48 -8.18 -1.00 -3.80
N ILE A 49 -7.63 -1.57 -2.74
CA ILE A 49 -7.09 -0.83 -1.60
C ILE A 49 -5.57 -0.98 -1.61
N LEU A 50 -4.88 0.14 -1.82
CA LEU A 50 -3.43 0.21 -1.77
C LEU A 50 -2.99 0.97 -0.51
N ALA A 51 -2.16 0.33 0.32
CA ALA A 51 -1.43 0.97 1.40
C ALA A 51 0.07 0.80 1.16
N ALA A 52 0.75 1.86 0.71
CA ALA A 52 2.18 1.86 0.42
C ALA A 52 2.92 2.78 1.38
N PHE A 53 3.85 2.23 2.15
CA PHE A 53 4.67 2.96 3.14
C PHE A 53 3.85 3.75 4.16
N THR A 54 2.65 3.27 4.47
CA THR A 54 1.64 3.97 5.27
C THR A 54 1.50 3.39 6.68
N LEU A 55 1.57 2.05 6.79
CA LEU A 55 1.19 1.37 8.02
C LEU A 55 2.17 1.59 9.18
N ASN A 56 3.40 1.97 8.88
CA ASN A 56 4.39 2.35 9.89
C ASN A 56 3.99 3.59 10.69
N GLU A 57 3.24 4.50 10.06
CA GLU A 57 2.77 5.74 10.66
C GLU A 57 1.48 5.56 11.49
N VAL A 58 0.85 4.38 11.38
CA VAL A 58 -0.39 4.07 12.10
C VAL A 58 -0.08 3.51 13.48
N PRO A 59 -0.66 4.06 14.57
CA PRO A 59 -0.49 3.51 15.91
C PRO A 59 -0.89 2.02 15.99
N PRO A 60 -0.23 1.19 16.83
CA PRO A 60 -0.48 -0.25 16.88
C PRO A 60 -1.96 -0.64 17.04
N LYS A 61 -2.68 -0.01 17.97
CA LYS A 61 -4.11 -0.24 18.20
C LYS A 61 -4.99 0.06 16.98
N ASP A 62 -4.62 1.09 16.23
CA ASP A 62 -5.37 1.53 15.05
C ASP A 62 -5.00 0.67 13.84
N ARG A 63 -3.76 0.17 13.78
CA ARG A 63 -3.28 -0.75 12.74
C ARG A 63 -4.03 -2.07 12.78
N GLU A 64 -4.33 -2.60 13.98
CA GLU A 64 -5.12 -3.81 14.13
C GLU A 64 -6.55 -3.64 13.59
N ARG A 65 -7.20 -2.53 13.96
CA ARG A 65 -8.53 -2.19 13.44
C ARG A 65 -8.52 -2.02 11.93
N LEU A 66 -7.47 -1.40 11.38
CA LEU A 66 -7.30 -1.21 9.94
C LEU A 66 -7.14 -2.56 9.23
N ARG A 67 -6.33 -3.48 9.77
CA ARG A 67 -6.16 -4.84 9.24
C ARG A 67 -7.51 -5.55 9.15
N SER A 68 -8.26 -5.58 10.25
CA SER A 68 -9.58 -6.22 10.31
C SER A 68 -10.53 -5.63 9.27
N GLY A 69 -10.61 -4.30 9.17
CA GLY A 69 -11.45 -3.63 8.17
C GLY A 69 -11.04 -3.91 6.72
N MET A 70 -9.74 -4.02 6.44
CA MET A 70 -9.23 -4.41 5.12
C MET A 70 -9.60 -5.86 4.79
N LEU A 71 -9.36 -6.81 5.69
CA LEU A 71 -9.71 -8.22 5.48
C LEU A 71 -11.22 -8.42 5.30
N GLU A 72 -12.05 -7.73 6.07
CA GLU A 72 -13.50 -7.72 5.86
C GLU A 72 -13.88 -7.16 4.48
N ALA A 73 -13.21 -6.11 4.01
CA ALA A 73 -13.44 -5.57 2.67
C ALA A 73 -13.07 -6.58 1.58
N ALA A 74 -11.97 -7.32 1.75
CA ALA A 74 -11.58 -8.39 0.85
C ALA A 74 -12.63 -9.52 0.81
N GLY A 75 -13.16 -9.90 1.97
CA GLY A 75 -14.30 -10.84 2.05
C GLY A 75 -15.55 -10.34 1.32
N ARG A 76 -15.70 -9.03 1.15
CA ARG A 76 -16.77 -8.41 0.34
C ARG A 76 -16.35 -8.13 -1.11
N GLY A 77 -15.15 -8.54 -1.53
CA GLY A 77 -14.68 -8.47 -2.92
C GLY A 77 -13.77 -7.29 -3.25
N ALA A 78 -13.09 -6.69 -2.27
CA ALA A 78 -12.02 -5.72 -2.53
C ALA A 78 -10.67 -6.41 -2.73
N ASP A 79 -9.88 -5.96 -3.71
CA ASP A 79 -8.47 -6.33 -3.80
C ASP A 79 -7.64 -5.54 -2.81
N LEU A 80 -6.70 -6.21 -2.13
CA LEU A 80 -5.79 -5.55 -1.19
C LEU A 80 -4.34 -5.66 -1.65
N LEU A 81 -3.61 -4.55 -1.56
CA LEU A 81 -2.17 -4.51 -1.73
C LEU A 81 -1.53 -3.64 -0.65
N VAL A 82 -0.67 -4.25 0.15
CA VAL A 82 0.18 -3.56 1.12
C VAL A 82 1.62 -3.63 0.64
N VAL A 83 2.32 -2.49 0.61
CA VAL A 83 3.73 -2.40 0.21
C VAL A 83 4.52 -1.71 1.31
N GLU A 84 5.61 -2.33 1.78
CA GLU A 84 6.43 -1.82 2.87
C GLU A 84 7.93 -2.07 2.64
N PRO A 85 8.83 -1.33 3.32
CA PRO A 85 10.26 -1.59 3.23
C PRO A 85 10.62 -2.94 3.85
N LEU A 86 11.76 -3.53 3.43
CA LEU A 86 12.24 -4.80 3.99
C LEU A 86 12.67 -4.74 5.46
N SER A 87 12.84 -3.55 6.02
CA SER A 87 13.34 -3.35 7.38
C SER A 87 12.40 -3.97 8.42
N ARG A 88 12.86 -5.02 9.10
CA ARG A 88 12.12 -5.63 10.23
C ARG A 88 11.90 -4.64 11.36
N ARG A 89 12.85 -3.73 11.58
CA ARG A 89 12.75 -2.69 12.62
C ARG A 89 11.64 -1.69 12.31
N ALA A 90 11.44 -1.35 11.04
CA ALA A 90 10.39 -0.44 10.62
C ALA A 90 9.00 -1.12 10.59
N THR A 91 8.96 -2.45 10.41
CA THR A 91 7.71 -3.21 10.26
C THR A 91 7.64 -4.41 11.22
N PRO A 92 7.69 -4.18 12.56
CA PRO A 92 7.69 -5.29 13.54
C PRO A 92 6.38 -6.09 13.53
N TRP A 93 5.30 -5.52 13.00
CA TRP A 93 3.97 -6.09 12.87
C TRP A 93 3.81 -6.99 11.62
N TRP A 94 4.79 -7.06 10.74
CA TRP A 94 4.66 -7.67 9.41
C TRP A 94 4.30 -9.15 9.43
N GLU A 95 4.92 -9.93 10.31
CA GLU A 95 4.69 -11.39 10.37
C GLU A 95 3.22 -11.71 10.71
N GLU A 96 2.64 -10.96 11.62
CA GLU A 96 1.23 -11.11 12.00
C GLU A 96 0.28 -10.77 10.84
N TRP A 97 0.56 -9.67 10.12
CA TRP A 97 -0.20 -9.28 8.93
C TRP A 97 -0.04 -10.30 7.81
N SER A 98 1.19 -10.77 7.57
CA SER A 98 1.49 -11.80 6.57
C SER A 98 0.70 -13.08 6.85
N ALA A 99 0.70 -13.55 8.09
CA ALA A 99 -0.06 -14.73 8.48
C ALA A 99 -1.57 -14.56 8.22
N ALA A 100 -2.13 -13.40 8.54
CA ALA A 100 -3.55 -13.11 8.31
C ALA A 100 -3.91 -13.08 6.80
N PHE A 101 -3.05 -12.45 5.97
CA PHE A 101 -3.26 -12.42 4.52
C PHE A 101 -3.15 -13.82 3.91
N LEU A 102 -2.13 -14.61 4.29
CA LEU A 102 -1.96 -15.98 3.82
C LEU A 102 -3.13 -16.88 4.22
N SER A 103 -3.62 -16.76 5.46
CA SER A 103 -4.80 -17.50 5.93
C SER A 103 -6.07 -17.14 5.17
N ALA A 104 -6.15 -15.93 4.64
CA ALA A 104 -7.28 -15.48 3.82
C ALA A 104 -7.13 -15.84 2.32
N GLY A 105 -6.08 -16.58 1.93
CA GLY A 105 -5.82 -16.97 0.54
C GLY A 105 -4.98 -15.97 -0.26
N GLY A 106 -4.34 -15.03 0.41
CA GLY A 106 -3.41 -14.08 -0.18
C GLY A 106 -1.98 -14.60 -0.30
N ARG A 107 -1.05 -13.70 -0.62
CA ARG A 107 0.38 -14.00 -0.72
C ARG A 107 1.24 -12.91 -0.10
N SER A 108 2.47 -13.29 0.25
CA SER A 108 3.51 -12.38 0.75
C SER A 108 4.73 -12.50 -0.15
N ASP A 109 5.19 -11.38 -0.70
CA ASP A 109 6.29 -11.33 -1.67
C ASP A 109 7.40 -10.40 -1.18
N VAL A 110 8.63 -10.72 -1.59
CA VAL A 110 9.81 -9.85 -1.43
C VAL A 110 10.30 -9.41 -2.80
N TRP A 111 10.52 -8.11 -2.95
CA TRP A 111 10.91 -7.49 -4.19
C TRP A 111 12.34 -6.96 -4.12
N LYS A 112 13.09 -7.20 -5.18
CA LYS A 112 14.42 -6.63 -5.40
C LYS A 112 14.54 -6.28 -6.88
N PHE A 113 14.75 -5.00 -7.16
CA PHE A 113 14.92 -4.50 -8.52
C PHE A 113 16.23 -3.74 -8.63
N PRO A 114 17.01 -3.90 -9.71
CA PRO A 114 18.10 -2.99 -10.00
C PRO A 114 17.59 -1.55 -10.04
N ALA A 115 18.28 -0.63 -9.36
CA ALA A 115 17.92 0.78 -9.35
C ALA A 115 18.82 1.53 -10.33
N ASP A 116 18.26 1.94 -11.47
CA ASP A 116 18.92 2.90 -12.35
C ASP A 116 18.52 4.32 -11.93
N LEU A 117 19.25 4.84 -10.95
CA LEU A 117 18.98 6.17 -10.41
C LEU A 117 19.52 7.25 -11.35
N PRO A 118 18.79 8.36 -11.56
CA PRO A 118 19.32 9.56 -12.19
C PRO A 118 20.60 10.02 -11.53
N ASP A 119 21.53 10.61 -12.30
CA ASP A 119 22.86 11.00 -11.83
C ASP A 119 22.84 11.83 -10.54
N ARG A 120 21.94 12.80 -10.44
CA ARG A 120 21.77 13.63 -9.24
C ARG A 120 21.46 12.80 -7.99
N LEU A 121 20.56 11.83 -8.12
CA LEU A 121 20.19 10.94 -7.01
C LEU A 121 21.33 10.00 -6.65
N ARG A 122 22.10 9.51 -7.62
CA ARG A 122 23.33 8.73 -7.39
C ARG A 122 24.37 9.53 -6.61
N LEU A 123 24.57 10.78 -6.96
CA LEU A 123 25.51 11.66 -6.24
C LEU A 123 25.06 11.90 -4.79
N LEU A 124 23.78 12.19 -4.58
CA LEU A 124 23.21 12.38 -3.24
C LEU A 124 23.30 11.12 -2.40
N ALA A 125 22.97 9.96 -2.98
CA ALA A 125 23.08 8.66 -2.31
C ALA A 125 24.52 8.39 -1.86
N ARG A 126 25.51 8.59 -2.73
CA ARG A 126 26.93 8.43 -2.39
C ARG A 126 27.37 9.39 -1.29
N ALA A 127 26.97 10.66 -1.37
CA ALA A 127 27.28 11.65 -0.35
C ALA A 127 26.68 11.30 1.03
N ALA A 128 25.54 10.65 1.03
CA ALA A 128 24.86 10.14 2.24
C ALA A 128 25.37 8.77 2.72
N GLY A 129 26.39 8.19 2.06
CA GLY A 129 26.89 6.84 2.39
C GLY A 129 25.90 5.71 2.10
N LEU A 130 24.92 5.94 1.22
CA LEU A 130 23.88 4.99 0.85
C LEU A 130 24.24 4.27 -0.45
N ASP A 131 24.06 2.95 -0.48
CA ASP A 131 24.17 2.15 -1.70
C ASP A 131 22.76 1.83 -2.25
N HIS A 132 22.32 2.66 -3.18
CA HIS A 132 21.01 2.53 -3.83
C HIS A 132 21.09 1.78 -5.18
N ARG A 133 21.86 0.70 -5.26
CA ARG A 133 21.93 -0.15 -6.48
C ARG A 133 20.68 -1.00 -6.68
N GLU A 134 19.91 -1.20 -5.61
CA GLU A 134 18.69 -1.99 -5.64
C GLU A 134 17.57 -1.28 -4.88
N LEU A 135 16.38 -1.27 -5.46
CA LEU A 135 15.14 -0.98 -4.75
C LEU A 135 14.64 -2.27 -4.12
N LYS A 136 14.37 -2.22 -2.83
CA LYS A 136 13.92 -3.39 -2.04
C LYS A 136 12.62 -3.06 -1.33
N GLY A 137 11.71 -4.02 -1.38
CA GLY A 137 10.43 -3.92 -0.70
C GLY A 137 9.83 -5.29 -0.45
N LYS A 138 8.73 -5.30 0.26
CA LYS A 138 7.89 -6.48 0.46
C LYS A 138 6.43 -6.10 0.31
N SER A 139 5.60 -7.04 -0.09
CA SER A 139 4.17 -6.81 -0.25
C SER A 139 3.33 -7.94 0.28
N LEU A 140 2.11 -7.60 0.68
CA LEU A 140 1.02 -8.52 0.92
C LEU A 140 -0.05 -8.23 -0.13
N TYR A 141 -0.51 -9.25 -0.81
CA TYR A 141 -1.61 -9.17 -1.77
C TYR A 141 -2.70 -10.16 -1.39
N LEU A 142 -3.94 -9.70 -1.41
CA LEU A 142 -5.11 -10.54 -1.22
C LEU A 142 -6.14 -10.17 -2.30
N PRO A 143 -6.47 -11.08 -3.22
CA PRO A 143 -7.53 -10.83 -4.20
C PRO A 143 -8.88 -10.79 -3.50
N GLY A 144 -9.76 -9.93 -3.96
CA GLY A 144 -11.14 -9.86 -3.49
C GLY A 144 -11.88 -11.17 -3.77
N SER A 145 -12.68 -11.61 -2.83
CA SER A 145 -13.54 -12.79 -3.00
C SER A 145 -14.52 -12.54 -4.15
N SER A 146 -14.42 -13.31 -5.22
CA SER A 146 -15.42 -13.29 -6.28
C SER A 146 -16.72 -13.89 -5.74
N PRO A 147 -17.87 -13.21 -5.83
CA PRO A 147 -19.13 -13.84 -5.50
C PRO A 147 -19.41 -14.95 -6.53
N GLY A 148 -19.23 -16.19 -6.15
CA GLY A 148 -19.64 -17.33 -6.97
C GLY A 148 -18.59 -18.37 -7.33
N ALA A 149 -17.40 -18.41 -6.72
CA ALA A 149 -16.56 -19.60 -6.79
C ALA A 149 -17.08 -20.61 -5.75
N PRO A 150 -17.71 -21.73 -6.14
CA PRO A 150 -18.04 -22.78 -5.21
C PRO A 150 -16.73 -23.34 -4.64
N GLY A 151 -16.65 -23.40 -3.32
CA GLY A 151 -15.51 -24.01 -2.64
C GLY A 151 -15.21 -25.40 -3.22
N LYS A 152 -13.95 -25.59 -3.58
CA LYS A 152 -13.39 -26.91 -3.87
C LYS A 152 -12.99 -27.58 -2.59
#